data_d502a72d0816fef8aa9d288b97ec8a2c
#
_entry.id   d502a72d0816fef8aa9d288b97ec8a2c
#
_cell.length_a   1.000
_cell.length_b   1.000
_cell.length_c   1.000
_cell.angle_alpha   90.00
_cell.angle_beta   90.00
_cell.angle_gamma   90.00
#
_symmetry.space_group_name_H-M   'P 1'
#
loop_
_entity.id
_entity.type
_entity.pdbx_description
1 polymer ?
#
loop_
_entity_poly.entity_id
_entity_poly.type
_entity_poly.pdbx_seq_one_letter_code
_entity_poly.pdbx_strand_id
1 'polypeptide(L)'
;MVHCIYAMILWHHRLGHMSEKGMQILHSRNLFPGLKHVDLRFYENCVYGKQKRIRFLRVGKEKKSKKLELVHTDVWGPAQVSSLGGSRYYVTFIDDATRKTWIYCIRNKSDVFDTFKKWKALVEFEIGKKLKCLR
;
A
#
# COMPACT_ATOMS: atom_id res chain seq x y z
N MET A 1 -34.52 21.00 -22.58
CA MET A 1 -33.17 20.53 -22.19
C MET A 1 -33.17 19.61 -20.97
N VAL A 2 -33.92 19.91 -19.92
CA VAL A 2 -33.97 19.14 -18.66
C VAL A 2 -34.48 17.69 -18.84
N HIS A 3 -35.49 17.46 -19.70
CA HIS A 3 -36.08 16.13 -19.97
C HIS A 3 -35.09 15.10 -20.54
N CYS A 4 -34.12 15.55 -21.33
CA CYS A 4 -33.14 14.66 -21.97
C CYS A 4 -32.10 14.15 -20.99
N ILE A 5 -31.69 14.98 -20.03
CA ILE A 5 -30.72 14.62 -18.98
C ILE A 5 -31.35 13.59 -18.03
N TYR A 6 -32.61 13.75 -17.64
CA TYR A 6 -33.32 12.79 -16.81
C TYR A 6 -33.44 11.41 -17.45
N ALA A 7 -33.79 11.37 -18.73
CA ALA A 7 -33.88 10.11 -19.49
C ALA A 7 -32.54 9.39 -19.58
N MET A 8 -31.46 10.12 -19.77
CA MET A 8 -30.11 9.54 -19.81
C MET A 8 -29.65 8.98 -18.46
N ILE A 9 -29.87 9.71 -17.38
CA ILE A 9 -29.55 9.23 -16.02
C ILE A 9 -30.37 7.98 -15.69
N LEU A 10 -31.64 7.97 -16.04
CA LEU A 10 -32.52 6.81 -15.85
C LEU A 10 -31.99 5.56 -16.56
N TRP A 11 -31.58 5.68 -17.82
CA TRP A 11 -30.98 4.58 -18.57
C TRP A 11 -29.63 4.15 -17.99
N HIS A 12 -28.81 5.09 -17.56
CA HIS A 12 -27.55 4.80 -16.90
C HIS A 12 -27.76 3.95 -15.62
N HIS A 13 -28.74 4.28 -14.79
CA HIS A 13 -29.10 3.51 -13.61
C HIS A 13 -29.65 2.12 -13.95
N ARG A 14 -30.58 2.05 -14.91
CA ARG A 14 -31.20 0.78 -15.34
C ARG A 14 -30.20 -0.21 -15.93
N LEU A 15 -29.13 0.29 -16.55
CA LEU A 15 -28.06 -0.51 -17.15
C LEU A 15 -26.89 -0.75 -16.19
N GLY A 16 -27.11 -0.67 -14.89
CA GLY A 16 -26.10 -0.98 -13.87
C GLY A 16 -24.91 -0.03 -13.94
N HIS A 17 -25.16 1.27 -14.14
CA HIS A 17 -24.15 2.31 -14.23
C HIS A 17 -23.12 2.07 -15.36
N MET A 18 -23.60 1.67 -16.52
CA MET A 18 -22.78 1.47 -17.72
C MET A 18 -21.98 2.73 -18.06
N SER A 19 -20.77 2.54 -18.62
CA SER A 19 -19.94 3.66 -19.05
C SER A 19 -20.57 4.45 -20.19
N GLU A 20 -20.22 5.72 -20.33
CA GLU A 20 -20.68 6.58 -21.43
C GLU A 20 -20.41 5.94 -22.80
N LYS A 21 -19.21 5.39 -23.00
CA LYS A 21 -18.85 4.64 -24.22
C LYS A 21 -19.81 3.48 -24.51
N GLY A 22 -20.18 2.71 -23.49
CA GLY A 22 -21.16 1.64 -23.64
C GLY A 22 -22.53 2.16 -24.01
N MET A 23 -22.98 3.25 -23.39
CA MET A 23 -24.25 3.90 -23.72
C MET A 23 -24.25 4.48 -25.14
N GLN A 24 -23.16 5.07 -25.59
CA GLN A 24 -23.02 5.58 -26.98
C GLN A 24 -23.14 4.45 -28.01
N ILE A 25 -22.55 3.28 -27.76
CA ILE A 25 -22.67 2.10 -28.63
C ILE A 25 -24.12 1.61 -28.71
N LEU A 26 -24.84 1.57 -27.59
CA LEU A 26 -26.23 1.15 -27.56
C LEU A 26 -27.15 2.21 -28.24
N HIS A 27 -26.84 3.49 -28.07
CA HIS A 27 -27.55 4.59 -28.75
C HIS A 27 -27.37 4.53 -30.26
N SER A 28 -26.15 4.26 -30.76
CA SER A 28 -25.90 4.10 -32.20
C SER A 28 -26.67 2.93 -32.82
N ARG A 29 -27.10 1.96 -32.03
CA ARG A 29 -27.95 0.84 -32.43
C ARG A 29 -29.46 1.09 -32.26
N ASN A 30 -29.84 2.34 -31.98
CA ASN A 30 -31.23 2.75 -31.76
C ASN A 30 -31.97 2.00 -30.63
N LEU A 31 -31.24 1.53 -29.61
CA LEU A 31 -31.82 0.78 -28.49
C LEU A 31 -32.40 1.67 -27.38
N PHE A 32 -32.27 2.99 -27.49
CA PHE A 32 -32.82 3.96 -26.52
C PHE A 32 -33.92 4.80 -27.13
N PRO A 33 -35.20 4.39 -27.04
CA PRO A 33 -36.30 5.20 -27.55
C PRO A 33 -36.36 6.53 -26.77
N GLY A 34 -36.38 7.64 -27.52
CA GLY A 34 -36.51 8.99 -26.95
C GLY A 34 -35.23 9.66 -26.47
N LEU A 35 -34.08 9.01 -26.56
CA LEU A 35 -32.80 9.61 -26.23
C LEU A 35 -32.14 10.24 -27.45
N LYS A 36 -32.03 11.58 -27.49
CA LYS A 36 -31.47 12.30 -28.64
C LYS A 36 -29.94 12.37 -28.62
N HIS A 37 -29.33 12.35 -27.47
CA HIS A 37 -27.88 12.48 -27.29
C HIS A 37 -27.43 11.81 -25.99
N VAL A 38 -26.23 11.22 -26.02
CA VAL A 38 -25.58 10.61 -24.82
C VAL A 38 -24.43 11.51 -24.42
N ASP A 39 -24.60 12.26 -23.33
CA ASP A 39 -23.57 13.09 -22.72
C ASP A 39 -23.64 12.82 -21.20
N LEU A 40 -22.93 11.80 -20.74
CA LEU A 40 -22.87 11.44 -19.33
C LEU A 40 -21.75 12.25 -18.66
N ARG A 41 -22.02 13.55 -18.47
CA ARG A 41 -21.10 14.39 -17.70
C ARG A 41 -20.88 13.77 -16.32
N PHE A 42 -19.76 14.10 -15.72
CA PHE A 42 -19.26 13.65 -14.41
C PHE A 42 -20.38 13.24 -13.43
N TYR A 43 -20.59 11.93 -13.27
CA TYR A 43 -21.51 11.37 -12.28
C TYR A 43 -20.71 10.92 -11.06
N GLU A 44 -20.69 11.75 -10.02
CA GLU A 44 -19.85 11.58 -8.82
C GLU A 44 -19.96 10.18 -8.21
N ASN A 45 -21.16 9.64 -8.07
CA ASN A 45 -21.36 8.31 -7.48
C ASN A 45 -20.67 7.20 -8.28
N CYS A 46 -20.61 7.31 -9.62
CA CYS A 46 -19.88 6.36 -10.45
C CYS A 46 -18.38 6.53 -10.34
N VAL A 47 -17.89 7.75 -10.16
CA VAL A 47 -16.47 8.02 -9.96
C VAL A 47 -16.02 7.40 -8.65
N TYR A 48 -16.72 7.66 -7.56
CA TYR A 48 -16.41 7.08 -6.26
C TYR A 48 -16.54 5.55 -6.23
N GLY A 49 -17.61 5.00 -6.83
CA GLY A 49 -17.83 3.55 -6.87
C GLY A 49 -16.87 2.80 -7.79
N LYS A 50 -16.29 3.46 -8.81
CA LYS A 50 -15.34 2.87 -9.77
C LYS A 50 -13.90 3.29 -9.54
N GLN A 51 -13.60 4.00 -8.46
CA GLN A 51 -12.23 4.39 -8.12
C GLN A 51 -11.34 3.15 -8.02
N LYS A 52 -10.44 3.03 -8.99
CA LYS A 52 -9.38 2.03 -8.90
C LYS A 52 -8.36 2.48 -7.87
N ARG A 53 -7.96 1.58 -7.00
CA ARG A 53 -6.82 1.79 -6.11
C ARG A 53 -5.64 2.30 -6.93
N ILE A 54 -5.17 3.51 -6.64
CA ILE A 54 -3.99 4.08 -7.30
C ILE A 54 -2.84 3.10 -7.06
N ARG A 55 -2.34 2.50 -8.12
CA ARG A 55 -1.06 1.81 -8.04
C ARG A 55 -0.01 2.89 -7.95
N PHE A 56 0.57 3.06 -6.77
CA PHE A 56 1.78 3.85 -6.66
C PHE A 56 2.78 3.30 -7.67
N LEU A 57 3.22 4.14 -8.59
CA LEU A 57 4.36 3.82 -9.42
C LEU A 57 5.46 3.38 -8.47
N ARG A 58 5.92 2.15 -8.64
CA ARG A 58 7.18 1.72 -8.02
C ARG A 58 8.29 2.51 -8.70
N VAL A 59 8.40 3.78 -8.36
CA VAL A 59 9.67 4.50 -8.57
C VAL A 59 10.63 3.73 -7.69
N GLY A 60 11.39 2.83 -8.32
CA GLY A 60 12.32 1.97 -7.63
C GLY A 60 13.30 2.87 -6.92
N LYS A 61 13.17 3.01 -5.60
CA LYS A 61 14.31 3.45 -4.81
C LYS A 61 15.40 2.45 -5.13
N GLU A 62 16.49 2.94 -5.70
CA GLU A 62 17.67 2.11 -5.95
C GLU A 62 17.98 1.37 -4.65
N LYS A 63 17.90 0.03 -4.72
CA LYS A 63 18.28 -0.81 -3.59
C LYS A 63 19.74 -0.51 -3.29
N LYS A 64 20.04 -0.28 -2.03
CA LYS A 64 21.42 -0.14 -1.63
C LYS A 64 22.17 -1.43 -1.98
N SER A 65 23.28 -1.30 -2.70
CA SER A 65 24.04 -2.47 -3.22
C SER A 65 25.03 -3.02 -2.22
N LYS A 66 25.38 -2.24 -1.19
CA LYS A 66 26.41 -2.61 -0.22
C LYS A 66 25.79 -3.00 1.12
N LYS A 67 26.29 -4.09 1.70
CA LYS A 67 25.91 -4.57 3.04
C LYS A 67 26.10 -3.47 4.07
N LEU A 68 25.14 -3.33 5.00
CA LEU A 68 25.12 -2.34 6.10
C LEU A 68 25.07 -0.88 5.65
N GLU A 69 24.74 -0.61 4.40
CA GLU A 69 24.55 0.76 3.94
C GLU A 69 23.22 1.34 4.43
N LEU A 70 22.19 0.50 4.48
CA LEU A 70 20.88 0.81 5.04
C LEU A 70 20.31 -0.43 5.72
N VAL A 71 19.96 -0.29 6.99
CA VAL A 71 19.27 -1.32 7.76
C VAL A 71 17.93 -0.75 8.22
N HIS A 72 16.87 -1.51 7.97
CA HIS A 72 15.53 -1.22 8.49
C HIS A 72 15.38 -1.87 9.85
N THR A 73 14.73 -1.17 10.77
CA THR A 73 14.41 -1.70 12.10
C THR A 73 12.95 -1.50 12.40
N ASP A 74 12.36 -2.48 13.08
CA ASP A 74 11.01 -2.40 13.58
C ASP A 74 10.91 -3.06 14.96
N VAL A 75 10.04 -2.53 15.81
CA VAL A 75 9.77 -3.03 17.15
C VAL A 75 8.30 -3.37 17.28
N TRP A 76 8.01 -4.64 17.47
CA TRP A 76 6.65 -5.12 17.68
C TRP A 76 6.39 -5.48 19.13
N GLY A 77 5.18 -5.19 19.60
CA GLY A 77 4.69 -5.52 20.95
C GLY A 77 3.95 -4.34 21.61
N PRO A 78 3.42 -4.53 22.82
CA PRO A 78 3.51 -5.73 23.63
C PRO A 78 2.61 -6.87 23.15
N ALA A 79 3.11 -8.10 23.14
CA ALA A 79 2.30 -9.28 22.93
C ALA A 79 1.31 -9.45 24.10
N GLN A 80 0.08 -9.95 23.78
CA GLN A 80 -0.90 -10.24 24.83
C GLN A 80 -0.43 -11.34 25.77
N VAL A 81 0.24 -12.36 25.22
CA VAL A 81 0.83 -13.47 25.99
C VAL A 81 2.35 -13.38 25.84
N SER A 82 3.06 -13.49 26.96
CA SER A 82 4.53 -13.53 26.95
C SER A 82 5.03 -14.86 26.37
N SER A 83 6.20 -14.82 25.73
CA SER A 83 6.89 -16.05 25.30
C SER A 83 7.34 -16.89 26.51
N LEU A 84 7.75 -18.13 26.26
CA LEU A 84 8.29 -19.02 27.30
C LEU A 84 9.48 -18.40 28.07
N GLY A 85 10.26 -17.52 27.39
CA GLY A 85 11.35 -16.75 28.00
C GLY A 85 10.91 -15.45 28.67
N GLY A 86 9.62 -15.17 28.77
CA GLY A 86 9.07 -13.95 29.38
C GLY A 86 9.16 -12.70 28.51
N SER A 87 9.51 -12.82 27.23
CA SER A 87 9.58 -11.69 26.31
C SER A 87 8.20 -11.30 25.80
N ARG A 88 7.92 -9.99 25.74
CA ARG A 88 6.66 -9.42 25.23
C ARG A 88 6.85 -8.57 23.98
N TYR A 89 8.09 -8.31 23.61
CA TYR A 89 8.46 -7.51 22.44
C TYR A 89 9.49 -8.26 21.61
N TYR A 90 9.59 -7.90 20.33
CA TYR A 90 10.76 -8.24 19.54
C TYR A 90 11.19 -7.05 18.69
N VAL A 91 12.46 -6.98 18.40
CA VAL A 91 13.05 -6.01 17.48
C VAL A 91 13.66 -6.76 16.29
N THR A 92 13.43 -6.23 15.10
CA THR A 92 14.00 -6.75 13.87
C THR A 92 14.99 -5.77 13.28
N PHE A 93 16.07 -6.28 12.70
CA PHE A 93 17.02 -5.53 11.89
C PHE A 93 17.12 -6.21 10.53
N ILE A 94 16.87 -5.48 9.44
CA ILE A 94 16.81 -6.01 8.07
C ILE A 94 17.75 -5.21 7.19
N ASP A 95 18.81 -5.87 6.70
CA ASP A 95 19.73 -5.23 5.74
C ASP A 95 19.06 -5.09 4.36
N ASP A 96 19.01 -3.88 3.83
CA ASP A 96 18.33 -3.57 2.56
C ASP A 96 18.97 -4.29 1.35
N ALA A 97 20.30 -4.42 1.36
CA ALA A 97 21.04 -5.03 0.27
C ALA A 97 20.86 -6.55 0.21
N THR A 98 21.05 -7.24 1.33
CA THR A 98 21.08 -8.71 1.39
C THR A 98 19.75 -9.32 1.81
N ARG A 99 18.85 -8.53 2.37
CA ARG A 99 17.61 -8.99 3.03
C ARG A 99 17.84 -9.90 4.23
N LYS A 100 19.08 -9.97 4.72
CA LYS A 100 19.37 -10.68 5.96
C LYS A 100 18.63 -10.02 7.10
N THR A 101 17.93 -10.85 7.89
CA THR A 101 17.11 -10.41 9.00
C THR A 101 17.66 -10.98 10.30
N TRP A 102 17.77 -10.13 11.31
CA TRP A 102 18.07 -10.51 12.69
C TRP A 102 16.88 -10.16 13.57
N ILE A 103 16.49 -11.06 14.45
CA ILE A 103 15.36 -10.90 15.36
C ILE A 103 15.84 -11.13 16.79
N TYR A 104 15.47 -10.21 17.68
CA TYR A 104 15.78 -10.31 19.10
C TYR A 104 14.50 -10.15 19.91
N CYS A 105 14.20 -11.14 20.74
CA CYS A 105 13.11 -11.09 21.71
C CYS A 105 13.56 -10.35 22.96
N ILE A 106 12.79 -9.37 23.42
CA ILE A 106 13.08 -8.52 24.57
C ILE A 106 11.90 -8.44 25.52
N ARG A 107 12.17 -8.24 26.81
CA ARG A 107 11.13 -8.16 27.84
C ARG A 107 10.45 -6.81 27.85
N ASN A 108 11.23 -5.74 27.81
CA ASN A 108 10.77 -4.35 27.87
C ASN A 108 11.14 -3.59 26.61
N LYS A 109 10.30 -2.64 26.21
CA LYS A 109 10.59 -1.78 25.06
C LYS A 109 11.84 -0.91 25.27
N SER A 110 12.19 -0.60 26.53
CA SER A 110 13.42 0.12 26.89
C SER A 110 14.70 -0.63 26.49
N ASP A 111 14.66 -1.96 26.37
CA ASP A 111 15.83 -2.80 26.11
C ASP A 111 16.25 -2.75 24.61
N VAL A 112 15.47 -2.09 23.77
CA VAL A 112 15.71 -1.96 22.31
C VAL A 112 17.08 -1.33 22.04
N PHE A 113 17.42 -0.25 22.74
CA PHE A 113 18.66 0.49 22.48
C PHE A 113 19.90 -0.33 22.85
N ASP A 114 19.87 -1.07 23.96
CA ASP A 114 20.97 -1.93 24.36
C ASP A 114 21.11 -3.14 23.44
N THR A 115 19.98 -3.69 22.97
CA THR A 115 19.96 -4.74 21.95
C THR A 115 20.56 -4.24 20.64
N PHE A 116 20.23 -3.03 20.21
CA PHE A 116 20.82 -2.40 19.03
C PHE A 116 22.34 -2.24 19.15
N LYS A 117 22.84 -1.75 20.30
CA LYS A 117 24.30 -1.61 20.52
C LYS A 117 25.02 -2.94 20.39
N LYS A 118 24.49 -3.99 21.04
CA LYS A 118 25.07 -5.35 20.98
C LYS A 118 25.04 -5.91 19.56
N TRP A 119 23.89 -5.82 18.88
CA TRP A 119 23.72 -6.25 17.50
C TRP A 119 24.68 -5.50 16.55
N LYS A 120 24.77 -4.18 16.68
CA LYS A 120 25.64 -3.36 15.84
C LYS A 120 27.09 -3.77 15.97
N ALA A 121 27.60 -3.92 17.21
CA ALA A 121 28.98 -4.34 17.46
C ALA A 121 29.27 -5.72 16.83
N LEU A 122 28.36 -6.69 17.01
CA LEU A 122 28.49 -8.04 16.46
C LEU A 122 28.53 -8.00 14.91
N VAL A 123 27.59 -7.33 14.29
CA VAL A 123 27.43 -7.34 12.82
C VAL A 123 28.53 -6.54 12.13
N GLU A 124 28.97 -5.43 12.71
CA GLU A 124 30.12 -4.67 12.19
C GLU A 124 31.41 -5.49 12.28
N PHE A 125 31.58 -6.30 13.34
CA PHE A 125 32.71 -7.22 13.48
C PHE A 125 32.63 -8.36 12.44
N GLU A 126 31.47 -9.02 12.29
CA GLU A 126 31.31 -10.13 11.35
C GLU A 126 31.52 -9.72 9.88
N ILE A 127 31.01 -8.54 9.49
CA ILE A 127 30.99 -8.08 8.10
C ILE A 127 32.23 -7.25 7.75
N GLY A 128 32.95 -6.76 8.75
CA GLY A 128 34.10 -5.86 8.56
C GLY A 128 33.73 -4.49 7.99
N LYS A 129 32.47 -4.06 8.15
CA LYS A 129 31.95 -2.77 7.67
C LYS A 129 31.13 -2.09 8.73
N LYS A 130 31.17 -0.75 8.74
CA LYS A 130 30.36 0.06 9.66
C LYS A 130 28.95 0.25 9.10
N LEU A 131 27.97 0.24 9.97
CA LEU A 131 26.60 0.62 9.69
C LEU A 131 26.55 2.11 9.33
N LYS A 132 26.00 2.44 8.13
CA LYS A 132 25.90 3.83 7.68
C LYS A 132 24.59 4.47 8.08
N CYS A 133 23.47 3.76 7.88
CA CYS A 133 22.15 4.30 8.12
C CYS A 133 21.23 3.24 8.75
N LEU A 134 20.52 3.63 9.80
CA LEU A 134 19.42 2.87 10.42
C LEU A 134 18.12 3.64 10.18
N ARG A 135 17.08 2.94 9.78
CA ARG A 135 15.77 3.53 9.51
C ARG A 135 14.67 2.74 10.20
#